data_6645fef7f4d2fe197e5611fe36de12bf
#
_entry.id   6645fef7f4d2fe197e5611fe36de12bf
#
_cell.length_a   1.000
_cell.length_b   1.000
_cell.length_c   1.000
_cell.angle_alpha   90.00
_cell.angle_beta   90.00
_cell.angle_gamma   90.00
#
_symmetry.space_group_name_H-M   'P 1'
#
loop_
_entity.id
_entity.type
_entity.pdbx_description
1 polymer ?
#
loop_
_entity_poly.entity_id
_entity_poly.type
_entity_poly.pdbx_seq_one_letter_code
_entity_poly.pdbx_strand_id
1 'polypeptide(L)'
;MAANTNKGFGLLFEMGCGKTRTAIAIAGAAYEKGAIQRVLVIAPTSVVSVWPKEIAEVADFKVTCKALLGTKQQRIRMIEDLQAFPFKALKVAVINYESTWRDGLFEKLQEYDADLIICDESQRIKTHDAEQSKAIHKLGDQARYKLILSGTPVQNDAIDIWSQYRFLDASIFGRNFYQFRNRYAIMGGFNRKQIVGYKDLDGMIRKEHSIAFRITKEEAIDLPEQTFIKRKVQLGKKEKDLYNQIKRSSYAELSNGDKITATTVLTRLLRLQQLAGGFLVTDDSDKPELVNTAKLDALQDIIEDYVLGAGKKLVIFARFIPEVTAIMKMIDKTFQKTGKKQVAIYGAIKKEDRGPIIKQFQEDPDTVIIVGQIDTLGVGVTLTAADTCVYYSKNFNYATYEQSLSRIHRIGQRNTCTYIDLETEGTVDEMIGKALARKEDMAKTVVDDWRAYFE
;
A
#
# COMPACT_ATOMS: atom_id res chain seq x y z
N MET A 1 -5.67 23.59 14.73
CA MET A 1 -6.95 22.86 14.83
C MET A 1 -6.78 21.54 15.61
N ALA A 2 -6.07 20.54 15.13
CA ALA A 2 -5.95 19.25 15.82
C ALA A 2 -5.48 19.31 17.28
N ALA A 3 -4.64 20.26 17.64
CA ALA A 3 -4.15 20.45 19.02
C ALA A 3 -5.16 21.13 19.98
N ASN A 4 -6.26 21.64 19.46
CA ASN A 4 -7.28 22.40 20.23
C ASN A 4 -8.64 21.69 20.27
N THR A 5 -8.83 20.64 19.49
CA THR A 5 -10.09 19.91 19.42
C THR A 5 -9.93 18.53 20.02
N ASN A 6 -10.92 18.09 20.68
CA ASN A 6 -11.28 16.76 21.10
C ASN A 6 -10.20 15.64 21.01
N LYS A 7 -10.39 14.62 21.74
CA LYS A 7 -9.50 13.50 21.99
C LYS A 7 -9.00 12.73 20.76
N GLY A 8 -9.60 12.90 19.57
CA GLY A 8 -9.21 12.22 18.33
C GLY A 8 -9.28 13.13 17.09
N PHE A 9 -8.32 12.99 16.15
CA PHE A 9 -8.30 13.74 14.90
C PHE A 9 -7.72 12.95 13.73
N GLY A 10 -8.29 13.09 12.53
CA GLY A 10 -7.84 12.45 11.31
C GLY A 10 -7.03 13.39 10.41
N LEU A 11 -5.80 12.98 10.05
CA LEU A 11 -5.00 13.62 9.00
C LEU A 11 -5.17 12.81 7.72
N LEU A 12 -6.19 13.15 6.93
CA LEU A 12 -6.54 12.45 5.70
C LEU A 12 -5.83 13.09 4.50
N PHE A 13 -4.52 13.23 4.60
CA PHE A 13 -3.70 13.85 3.57
C PHE A 13 -3.32 12.82 2.51
N GLU A 14 -3.34 13.19 1.26
CA GLU A 14 -2.81 12.35 0.20
C GLU A 14 -1.33 12.02 0.41
N MET A 15 -0.85 11.02 -0.28
CA MET A 15 0.52 10.57 -0.13
C MET A 15 1.52 11.65 -0.56
N GLY A 16 2.51 11.91 0.31
CA GLY A 16 3.50 12.96 0.07
C GLY A 16 3.14 14.34 0.64
N CYS A 17 1.91 14.56 1.12
CA CYS A 17 1.45 15.84 1.67
C CYS A 17 1.86 16.09 3.15
N GLY A 18 2.87 15.38 3.67
CA GLY A 18 3.48 15.70 4.96
C GLY A 18 2.76 15.14 6.20
N LYS A 19 1.95 14.07 6.08
CA LYS A 19 1.25 13.43 7.23
C LYS A 19 2.14 13.22 8.44
N THR A 20 3.29 12.54 8.25
CA THR A 20 4.22 12.19 9.32
C THR A 20 4.79 13.45 9.99
N ARG A 21 5.23 14.44 9.22
CA ARG A 21 5.75 15.72 9.75
C ARG A 21 4.71 16.47 10.55
N THR A 22 3.47 16.52 10.05
CA THR A 22 2.35 17.15 10.77
C THR A 22 2.04 16.42 12.08
N ALA A 23 2.05 15.09 12.09
CA ALA A 23 1.83 14.31 13.29
C ALA A 23 2.95 14.51 14.34
N ILE A 24 4.22 14.61 13.91
CA ILE A 24 5.37 14.92 14.77
C ILE A 24 5.22 16.33 15.37
N ALA A 25 4.86 17.32 14.55
CA ALA A 25 4.66 18.68 15.02
C ALA A 25 3.50 18.79 16.03
N ILE A 26 2.39 18.07 15.80
CA ILE A 26 1.28 17.99 16.77
C ILE A 26 1.74 17.38 18.09
N ALA A 27 2.50 16.29 18.04
CA ALA A 27 3.04 15.64 19.24
C ALA A 27 4.02 16.56 19.99
N GLY A 28 4.91 17.26 19.28
CA GLY A 28 5.81 18.27 19.85
C GLY A 28 5.08 19.38 20.55
N ALA A 29 4.12 20.02 19.88
CA ALA A 29 3.31 21.10 20.45
C ALA A 29 2.51 20.65 21.69
N ALA A 30 2.00 19.41 21.69
CA ALA A 30 1.30 18.85 22.85
C ALA A 30 2.26 18.54 24.01
N TYR A 31 3.48 18.08 23.71
CA TYR A 31 4.54 17.85 24.69
C TYR A 31 5.01 19.17 25.34
N GLU A 32 5.28 20.19 24.58
CA GLU A 32 5.70 21.51 25.08
C GLU A 32 4.65 22.17 25.98
N LYS A 33 3.37 21.94 25.69
CA LYS A 33 2.24 22.34 26.56
C LYS A 33 2.09 21.47 27.81
N GLY A 34 2.91 20.44 27.98
CA GLY A 34 2.82 19.48 29.08
C GLY A 34 1.60 18.56 29.02
N ALA A 35 0.92 18.48 27.87
CA ALA A 35 -0.29 17.67 27.72
C ALA A 35 -0.01 16.17 27.52
N ILE A 36 1.17 15.83 26.98
CA ILE A 36 1.61 14.45 26.74
C ILE A 36 3.07 14.23 27.13
N GLN A 37 3.42 13.00 27.45
CA GLN A 37 4.79 12.55 27.74
C GLN A 37 5.16 11.28 26.99
N ARG A 38 4.17 10.47 26.59
CA ARG A 38 4.35 9.17 25.95
C ARG A 38 3.49 9.08 24.69
N VAL A 39 4.12 8.66 23.61
CA VAL A 39 3.48 8.44 22.30
C VAL A 39 3.69 7.00 21.86
N LEU A 40 2.63 6.35 21.40
CA LEU A 40 2.69 5.08 20.69
C LEU A 40 2.34 5.32 19.23
N VAL A 41 3.27 5.03 18.33
CA VAL A 41 3.04 5.04 16.88
C VAL A 41 2.83 3.61 16.42
N ILE A 42 1.70 3.35 15.77
CA ILE A 42 1.37 2.05 15.15
C ILE A 42 1.42 2.25 13.65
N ALA A 43 2.36 1.58 12.98
CA ALA A 43 2.68 1.79 11.58
C ALA A 43 2.81 0.47 10.81
N PRO A 44 2.76 0.47 9.46
CA PRO A 44 3.12 -0.70 8.67
C PRO A 44 4.55 -1.16 8.98
N THR A 45 4.80 -2.47 8.94
CA THR A 45 6.12 -3.06 9.27
C THR A 45 7.28 -2.41 8.50
N SER A 46 7.05 -2.04 7.24
CA SER A 46 8.05 -1.37 6.39
C SER A 46 8.39 0.05 6.83
N VAL A 47 7.54 0.69 7.61
CA VAL A 47 7.65 2.10 8.00
C VAL A 47 8.11 2.27 9.46
N VAL A 48 8.04 1.21 10.28
CA VAL A 48 8.44 1.26 11.71
C VAL A 48 9.85 1.84 11.90
N SER A 49 10.82 1.44 11.07
CA SER A 49 12.20 1.95 11.14
C SER A 49 12.41 3.34 10.52
N VAL A 50 11.41 3.85 9.80
CA VAL A 50 11.46 5.18 9.18
C VAL A 50 11.11 6.28 10.18
N TRP A 51 10.13 6.01 11.06
CA TRP A 51 9.67 6.99 12.05
C TRP A 51 10.76 7.62 12.92
N PRO A 52 11.72 6.85 13.49
CA PRO A 52 12.81 7.46 14.27
C PRO A 52 13.67 8.42 13.46
N LYS A 53 13.89 8.16 12.16
CA LYS A 53 14.63 9.04 11.25
C LYS A 53 13.88 10.33 10.99
N GLU A 54 12.60 10.22 10.64
CA GLU A 54 11.72 11.39 10.41
C GLU A 54 11.63 12.27 11.68
N ILE A 55 11.52 11.64 12.86
CA ILE A 55 11.52 12.38 14.13
C ILE A 55 12.85 13.10 14.34
N ALA A 56 14.00 12.45 14.08
CA ALA A 56 15.30 13.06 14.24
C ALA A 56 15.55 14.24 13.28
N GLU A 57 14.91 14.19 12.09
CA GLU A 57 15.03 15.26 11.09
C GLU A 57 14.09 16.45 11.35
N VAL A 58 12.94 16.22 11.97
CA VAL A 58 11.85 17.20 12.08
C VAL A 58 11.70 17.78 13.47
N ALA A 59 12.04 17.00 14.51
CA ALA A 59 11.77 17.43 15.88
C ALA A 59 12.74 18.53 16.33
N ASP A 60 12.20 19.66 16.74
CA ASP A 60 12.88 20.79 17.40
C ASP A 60 12.72 20.77 18.93
N PHE A 61 12.15 19.70 19.47
CA PHE A 61 11.90 19.46 20.90
C PHE A 61 12.64 18.21 21.41
N LYS A 62 12.79 18.09 22.72
CA LYS A 62 13.48 16.93 23.34
C LYS A 62 12.64 15.67 23.18
N VAL A 63 13.15 14.70 22.44
CA VAL A 63 12.47 13.43 22.16
C VAL A 63 13.43 12.24 22.23
N THR A 64 12.93 11.12 22.70
CA THR A 64 13.58 9.80 22.58
C THR A 64 12.62 8.85 21.88
N CYS A 65 13.10 8.19 20.83
CA CYS A 65 12.28 7.33 19.99
C CYS A 65 12.92 5.95 19.81
N LYS A 66 12.13 4.89 20.00
CA LYS A 66 12.56 3.51 19.71
C LYS A 66 11.61 2.81 18.76
N ALA A 67 12.17 2.27 17.67
CA ALA A 67 11.48 1.32 16.81
C ALA A 67 11.50 -0.07 17.49
N LEU A 68 10.34 -0.59 17.87
CA LEU A 68 10.19 -1.87 18.55
C LEU A 68 10.34 -3.02 17.56
N LEU A 69 11.57 -3.40 17.27
CA LEU A 69 11.95 -4.45 16.32
C LEU A 69 12.49 -5.69 17.04
N GLY A 70 12.60 -6.82 16.33
CA GLY A 70 13.15 -8.05 16.87
C GLY A 70 12.10 -8.96 17.55
N THR A 71 12.56 -9.79 18.48
CA THR A 71 11.71 -10.75 19.22
C THR A 71 10.76 -10.05 20.19
N LYS A 72 9.73 -10.76 20.66
CA LYS A 72 8.81 -10.24 21.69
C LYS A 72 9.54 -9.71 22.90
N GLN A 73 10.50 -10.47 23.43
CA GLN A 73 11.26 -10.08 24.64
C GLN A 73 12.12 -8.84 24.40
N GLN A 74 12.74 -8.72 23.22
CA GLN A 74 13.52 -7.51 22.88
C GLN A 74 12.63 -6.28 22.82
N ARG A 75 11.43 -6.40 22.24
CA ARG A 75 10.46 -5.29 22.19
C ARG A 75 9.96 -4.87 23.58
N ILE A 76 9.70 -5.83 24.46
CA ILE A 76 9.33 -5.55 25.85
C ILE A 76 10.44 -4.76 26.57
N ARG A 77 11.69 -5.23 26.46
CA ARG A 77 12.85 -4.52 27.03
C ARG A 77 12.99 -3.09 26.48
N MET A 78 12.78 -2.90 25.18
CA MET A 78 12.81 -1.56 24.57
C MET A 78 11.75 -0.62 25.14
N ILE A 79 10.56 -1.14 25.47
CA ILE A 79 9.50 -0.37 26.14
C ILE A 79 9.93 -0.02 27.56
N GLU A 80 10.47 -0.98 28.30
CA GLU A 80 10.98 -0.77 29.67
C GLU A 80 12.10 0.28 29.71
N ASP A 81 13.05 0.20 28.78
CA ASP A 81 14.09 1.20 28.64
C ASP A 81 13.55 2.60 28.36
N LEU A 82 12.50 2.72 27.50
CA LEU A 82 11.83 3.99 27.25
C LEU A 82 11.13 4.52 28.51
N GLN A 83 10.47 3.65 29.25
CA GLN A 83 9.82 4.04 30.52
C GLN A 83 10.83 4.51 31.55
N ALA A 84 11.95 3.79 31.67
CA ALA A 84 13.05 4.09 32.61
C ALA A 84 13.95 5.25 32.17
N PHE A 85 13.80 5.77 30.95
CA PHE A 85 14.65 6.83 30.42
C PHE A 85 14.65 8.08 31.35
N PRO A 86 15.80 8.47 31.92
CA PRO A 86 15.84 9.37 33.05
C PRO A 86 15.66 10.84 32.70
N PHE A 87 15.84 11.20 31.42
CA PHE A 87 15.76 12.60 30.99
C PHE A 87 14.33 13.01 30.66
N LYS A 88 14.03 14.29 30.90
CA LYS A 88 12.75 14.88 30.49
C LYS A 88 12.74 15.05 28.98
N ALA A 89 12.07 14.13 28.30
CA ALA A 89 11.91 14.09 26.84
C ALA A 89 10.57 13.41 26.50
N LEU A 90 10.01 13.74 25.33
CA LEU A 90 8.88 12.99 24.79
C LEU A 90 9.34 11.57 24.46
N LYS A 91 8.68 10.55 25.04
CA LYS A 91 9.02 9.15 24.84
C LYS A 91 8.15 8.59 23.73
N VAL A 92 8.76 8.10 22.63
CA VAL A 92 8.04 7.59 21.46
C VAL A 92 8.39 6.14 21.21
N ALA A 93 7.39 5.25 21.29
CA ALA A 93 7.48 3.85 20.89
C ALA A 93 6.84 3.67 19.52
N VAL A 94 7.51 3.00 18.57
CA VAL A 94 6.98 2.72 17.24
C VAL A 94 6.87 1.22 17.02
N ILE A 95 5.68 0.70 16.69
CA ILE A 95 5.40 -0.72 16.55
C ILE A 95 4.60 -1.01 15.28
N ASN A 96 4.67 -2.23 14.74
CA ASN A 96 3.83 -2.65 13.64
C ASN A 96 2.47 -3.20 14.10
N TYR A 97 1.46 -3.04 13.24
CA TYR A 97 0.07 -3.47 13.49
C TYR A 97 -0.05 -4.92 13.93
N GLU A 98 0.66 -5.83 13.26
CA GLU A 98 0.59 -7.28 13.46
C GLU A 98 1.13 -7.73 14.82
N SER A 99 1.80 -6.84 15.54
CA SER A 99 2.37 -7.13 16.85
C SER A 99 1.57 -6.59 18.02
N THR A 100 0.61 -5.70 17.78
CA THR A 100 -0.13 -4.98 18.83
C THR A 100 -1.05 -5.88 19.66
N TRP A 101 -1.46 -7.04 19.13
CA TRP A 101 -2.42 -7.94 19.79
C TRP A 101 -1.78 -9.22 20.33
N ARG A 102 -0.43 -9.35 20.23
CA ARG A 102 0.27 -10.55 20.70
C ARG A 102 0.37 -10.56 22.22
N ASP A 103 0.00 -11.70 22.82
CA ASP A 103 0.05 -11.91 24.28
C ASP A 103 1.40 -11.50 24.89
N GLY A 104 1.34 -10.87 26.05
CA GLY A 104 2.48 -10.31 26.77
C GLY A 104 3.00 -9.00 26.19
N LEU A 105 2.89 -8.79 24.89
CA LEU A 105 3.26 -7.50 24.28
C LEU A 105 2.09 -6.51 24.32
N PHE A 106 0.87 -7.00 24.13
CA PHE A 106 -0.33 -6.16 24.28
C PHE A 106 -0.44 -5.58 25.69
N GLU A 107 -0.27 -6.41 26.73
CA GLU A 107 -0.28 -5.98 28.12
C GLU A 107 0.81 -4.95 28.38
N LYS A 108 2.00 -5.17 27.81
CA LYS A 108 3.12 -4.21 27.94
C LYS A 108 2.86 -2.88 27.26
N LEU A 109 2.16 -2.87 26.14
CA LEU A 109 1.70 -1.65 25.47
C LEU A 109 0.63 -0.91 26.29
N GLN A 110 -0.24 -1.65 27.01
CA GLN A 110 -1.19 -1.04 27.94
C GLN A 110 -0.47 -0.43 29.16
N GLU A 111 0.55 -1.10 29.73
CA GLU A 111 1.39 -0.59 30.82
C GLU A 111 2.26 0.61 30.38
N TYR A 112 2.61 0.69 29.09
CA TYR A 112 3.29 1.87 28.54
C TYR A 112 2.43 3.11 28.70
N ASP A 113 1.11 2.95 28.68
CA ASP A 113 0.11 3.96 28.98
C ASP A 113 0.37 5.25 28.17
N ALA A 114 0.29 5.12 26.85
CA ALA A 114 0.57 6.22 25.93
C ALA A 114 -0.51 7.31 26.04
N ASP A 115 -0.10 8.56 26.21
CA ASP A 115 -1.00 9.71 26.21
C ASP A 115 -1.59 9.97 24.83
N LEU A 116 -0.77 9.73 23.78
CA LEU A 116 -1.15 9.88 22.37
C LEU A 116 -0.85 8.58 21.63
N ILE A 117 -1.84 8.08 20.88
CA ILE A 117 -1.65 6.98 19.93
C ILE A 117 -1.83 7.50 18.51
N ILE A 118 -0.88 7.19 17.63
CA ILE A 118 -0.89 7.55 16.20
C ILE A 118 -0.99 6.26 15.39
N CYS A 119 -2.05 6.09 14.59
CA CYS A 119 -2.19 5.01 13.63
C CYS A 119 -1.81 5.50 12.23
N ASP A 120 -0.64 5.13 11.75
CA ASP A 120 -0.15 5.46 10.41
C ASP A 120 -0.65 4.43 9.40
N GLU A 121 -1.17 4.87 8.24
CA GLU A 121 -1.92 4.04 7.29
C GLU A 121 -3.09 3.32 7.98
N SER A 122 -3.94 4.12 8.63
CA SER A 122 -5.02 3.66 9.50
C SER A 122 -6.07 2.75 8.84
N GLN A 123 -6.16 2.71 7.50
CA GLN A 123 -6.97 1.75 6.78
C GLN A 123 -6.61 0.28 7.09
N ARG A 124 -5.46 0.04 7.74
CA ARG A 124 -5.09 -1.30 8.24
C ARG A 124 -5.97 -1.81 9.37
N ILE A 125 -6.72 -0.94 10.03
CA ILE A 125 -7.72 -1.32 11.04
C ILE A 125 -9.16 -1.25 10.51
N LYS A 126 -9.39 -1.21 9.19
CA LYS A 126 -10.73 -1.15 8.58
C LYS A 126 -11.62 -2.34 8.95
N THR A 127 -11.04 -3.52 9.09
CA THR A 127 -11.75 -4.75 9.46
C THR A 127 -12.01 -4.77 10.96
N HIS A 128 -13.25 -4.47 11.33
CA HIS A 128 -13.64 -4.20 12.73
C HIS A 128 -13.47 -5.38 13.71
N ASP A 129 -13.58 -6.61 13.22
CA ASP A 129 -13.51 -7.86 14.00
C ASP A 129 -12.12 -8.52 13.96
N ALA A 130 -11.16 -7.96 13.24
CA ALA A 130 -9.78 -8.42 13.26
C ALA A 130 -9.15 -8.19 14.64
N GLU A 131 -8.34 -9.14 15.12
CA GLU A 131 -7.71 -9.07 16.46
C GLU A 131 -6.86 -7.81 16.62
N GLN A 132 -6.12 -7.41 15.58
CA GLN A 132 -5.37 -6.15 15.61
C GLN A 132 -6.28 -4.93 15.80
N SER A 133 -7.43 -4.88 15.13
CA SER A 133 -8.37 -3.75 15.25
C SER A 133 -8.96 -3.69 16.66
N LYS A 134 -9.36 -4.83 17.21
CA LYS A 134 -9.87 -4.93 18.60
C LYS A 134 -8.83 -4.50 19.63
N ALA A 135 -7.57 -4.92 19.46
CA ALA A 135 -6.48 -4.54 20.36
C ALA A 135 -6.23 -3.02 20.29
N ILE A 136 -6.18 -2.46 19.09
CA ILE A 136 -5.96 -1.03 18.89
C ILE A 136 -7.13 -0.19 19.40
N HIS A 137 -8.37 -0.67 19.26
CA HIS A 137 -9.53 -0.02 19.89
C HIS A 137 -9.39 0.03 21.42
N LYS A 138 -8.94 -1.09 22.07
CA LYS A 138 -8.73 -1.13 23.51
C LYS A 138 -7.62 -0.19 23.97
N LEU A 139 -6.49 -0.14 23.25
CA LEU A 139 -5.42 0.82 23.52
C LEU A 139 -5.91 2.27 23.32
N GLY A 140 -6.69 2.52 22.28
CA GLY A 140 -7.28 3.84 22.01
C GLY A 140 -8.31 4.28 23.06
N ASP A 141 -9.04 3.35 23.70
CA ASP A 141 -9.98 3.65 24.77
C ASP A 141 -9.24 4.11 26.06
N GLN A 142 -7.97 3.73 26.26
CA GLN A 142 -7.12 4.18 27.37
C GLN A 142 -6.43 5.52 27.06
N ALA A 143 -6.01 5.74 25.81
CA ALA A 143 -5.27 6.92 25.42
C ALA A 143 -6.12 8.20 25.48
N ARG A 144 -5.49 9.28 25.96
CA ARG A 144 -6.13 10.60 26.03
C ARG A 144 -6.32 11.22 24.65
N TYR A 145 -5.32 11.07 23.77
CA TYR A 145 -5.31 11.64 22.42
C TYR A 145 -5.06 10.58 21.36
N LYS A 146 -5.65 10.76 20.19
CA LYS A 146 -5.54 9.80 19.08
C LYS A 146 -5.43 10.52 17.76
N LEU A 147 -4.55 10.01 16.87
CA LEU A 147 -4.44 10.46 15.49
C LEU A 147 -4.56 9.26 14.56
N ILE A 148 -5.24 9.45 13.44
CA ILE A 148 -5.11 8.56 12.28
C ILE A 148 -4.46 9.32 11.13
N LEU A 149 -3.58 8.64 10.41
CA LEU A 149 -2.93 9.14 9.21
C LEU A 149 -3.29 8.22 8.06
N SER A 150 -3.93 8.74 7.03
CA SER A 150 -4.27 7.97 5.84
C SER A 150 -4.40 8.87 4.61
N GLY A 151 -3.91 8.41 3.46
CA GLY A 151 -4.23 9.02 2.17
C GLY A 151 -5.52 8.47 1.59
N THR A 152 -5.87 7.24 1.96
CA THR A 152 -7.00 6.46 1.44
C THR A 152 -7.76 5.79 2.59
N PRO A 153 -8.51 6.55 3.42
CA PRO A 153 -9.22 6.00 4.58
C PRO A 153 -10.30 4.98 4.16
N VAL A 154 -10.89 5.18 2.99
CA VAL A 154 -11.86 4.27 2.36
C VAL A 154 -11.16 3.58 1.19
N GLN A 155 -11.02 2.27 1.25
CA GLN A 155 -10.36 1.48 0.19
C GLN A 155 -11.35 0.73 -0.69
N ASN A 156 -12.30 0.04 -0.09
CA ASN A 156 -13.21 -0.88 -0.79
C ASN A 156 -14.65 -0.43 -0.61
N ASP A 157 -15.03 -0.11 0.60
CA ASP A 157 -16.40 0.20 1.00
C ASP A 157 -16.43 1.44 1.88
N ALA A 158 -17.48 2.27 1.72
CA ALA A 158 -17.68 3.43 2.59
C ALA A 158 -17.76 3.06 4.08
N ILE A 159 -18.14 1.81 4.41
CA ILE A 159 -18.16 1.31 5.78
C ILE A 159 -16.78 1.03 6.37
N ASP A 160 -15.71 0.99 5.58
CA ASP A 160 -14.31 0.83 6.03
C ASP A 160 -13.90 1.91 7.05
N ILE A 161 -14.58 3.05 7.02
CA ILE A 161 -14.30 4.19 7.90
C ILE A 161 -14.68 3.93 9.36
N TRP A 162 -15.68 3.07 9.63
CA TRP A 162 -16.21 2.89 10.98
C TRP A 162 -15.16 2.49 12.00
N SER A 163 -14.33 1.52 11.69
CA SER A 163 -13.34 1.00 12.64
C SER A 163 -12.24 2.02 12.96
N GLN A 164 -11.88 2.84 11.98
CA GLN A 164 -10.92 3.94 12.15
C GLN A 164 -11.49 5.02 13.07
N TYR A 165 -12.76 5.37 12.90
CA TYR A 165 -13.45 6.37 13.74
C TYR A 165 -13.85 5.81 15.10
N ARG A 166 -14.10 4.49 15.21
CA ARG A 166 -14.24 3.81 16.52
C ARG A 166 -12.98 3.96 17.36
N PHE A 167 -11.80 3.95 16.72
CA PHE A 167 -10.55 4.24 17.39
C PHE A 167 -10.44 5.73 17.76
N LEU A 168 -10.73 6.65 16.84
CA LEU A 168 -10.60 8.10 17.08
C LEU A 168 -11.57 8.60 18.15
N ASP A 169 -12.85 8.47 17.88
CA ASP A 169 -13.94 8.90 18.74
C ASP A 169 -15.22 8.11 18.42
N ALA A 170 -15.59 7.23 19.32
CA ALA A 170 -16.77 6.39 19.17
C ALA A 170 -18.10 7.17 19.18
N SER A 171 -18.11 8.45 19.53
CA SER A 171 -19.34 9.28 19.50
C SER A 171 -19.76 9.64 18.07
N ILE A 172 -18.84 9.63 17.09
CA ILE A 172 -19.08 10.02 15.71
C ILE A 172 -19.99 9.00 15.00
N PHE A 173 -19.63 7.72 15.04
CA PHE A 173 -20.36 6.65 14.35
C PHE A 173 -20.91 5.56 15.28
N GLY A 174 -20.76 5.71 16.59
CA GLY A 174 -21.20 4.74 17.58
C GLY A 174 -20.20 3.59 17.78
N ARG A 175 -20.47 2.82 18.85
CA ARG A 175 -19.60 1.67 19.25
C ARG A 175 -20.00 0.36 18.56
N ASN A 176 -21.15 0.30 17.90
CA ASN A 176 -21.69 -0.91 17.30
C ASN A 176 -21.63 -0.84 15.77
N PHE A 177 -20.79 -1.68 15.18
CA PHE A 177 -20.61 -1.76 13.73
C PHE A 177 -21.92 -2.08 12.97
N TYR A 178 -22.73 -3.01 13.50
CA TYR A 178 -23.95 -3.43 12.81
C TYR A 178 -25.00 -2.33 12.79
N GLN A 179 -25.09 -1.50 13.84
CA GLN A 179 -25.96 -0.31 13.83
C GLN A 179 -25.48 0.72 12.81
N PHE A 180 -24.18 0.98 12.74
CA PHE A 180 -23.58 1.84 11.74
C PHE A 180 -23.83 1.30 10.33
N ARG A 181 -23.53 0.04 10.07
CA ARG A 181 -23.77 -0.60 8.77
C ARG A 181 -25.24 -0.50 8.35
N ASN A 182 -26.18 -0.81 9.21
CA ASN A 182 -27.61 -0.75 8.92
C ASN A 182 -28.09 0.68 8.65
N ARG A 183 -27.43 1.69 9.23
CA ARG A 183 -27.74 3.09 8.99
C ARG A 183 -27.27 3.55 7.61
N TYR A 184 -26.07 3.16 7.19
CA TYR A 184 -25.43 3.72 6.01
C TYR A 184 -25.38 2.77 4.81
N ALA A 185 -25.47 1.47 4.97
CA ALA A 185 -25.44 0.49 3.89
C ALA A 185 -26.81 -0.09 3.55
N ILE A 186 -27.05 -0.34 2.26
CA ILE A 186 -28.20 -1.10 1.76
C ILE A 186 -27.71 -2.52 1.52
N MET A 187 -28.27 -3.46 2.28
CA MET A 187 -27.91 -4.86 2.18
C MET A 187 -28.79 -5.60 1.18
N GLY A 188 -28.18 -6.34 0.26
CA GLY A 188 -28.86 -7.13 -0.80
C GLY A 188 -28.08 -8.37 -1.17
N GLY A 189 -28.31 -8.89 -2.37
CA GLY A 189 -27.69 -10.12 -2.86
C GLY A 189 -28.16 -11.38 -2.14
N PHE A 190 -27.42 -12.48 -2.32
CA PHE A 190 -27.72 -13.77 -1.71
C PHE A 190 -27.68 -13.69 -0.18
N ASN A 191 -28.79 -14.06 0.47
CA ASN A 191 -28.99 -13.96 1.93
C ASN A 191 -28.79 -12.53 2.52
N ARG A 192 -28.92 -11.48 1.71
CA ARG A 192 -28.71 -10.07 2.13
C ARG A 192 -27.36 -9.83 2.81
N LYS A 193 -26.30 -10.49 2.33
CA LYS A 193 -24.96 -10.35 2.88
C LYS A 193 -24.07 -9.36 2.14
N GLN A 194 -24.51 -8.90 0.97
CA GLN A 194 -23.78 -7.99 0.11
C GLN A 194 -24.26 -6.55 0.31
N ILE A 195 -23.36 -5.59 0.24
CA ILE A 195 -23.71 -4.17 0.16
C ILE A 195 -24.01 -3.88 -1.30
N VAL A 196 -25.25 -3.51 -1.59
CA VAL A 196 -25.72 -3.16 -2.95
C VAL A 196 -25.89 -1.66 -3.14
N GLY A 197 -25.67 -0.86 -2.10
CA GLY A 197 -25.76 0.59 -2.14
C GLY A 197 -25.58 1.21 -0.76
N TYR A 198 -25.67 2.55 -0.72
CA TYR A 198 -25.50 3.33 0.50
C TYR A 198 -26.66 4.30 0.71
N LYS A 199 -26.88 4.66 1.98
CA LYS A 199 -27.82 5.67 2.45
C LYS A 199 -27.04 6.80 3.11
N ASP A 200 -27.52 8.02 3.01
CA ASP A 200 -27.00 9.19 3.76
C ASP A 200 -25.46 9.34 3.71
N LEU A 201 -24.88 9.14 2.51
CA LEU A 201 -23.43 9.31 2.31
C LEU A 201 -22.97 10.72 2.68
N ASP A 202 -23.75 11.74 2.33
CA ASP A 202 -23.44 13.13 2.66
C ASP A 202 -23.41 13.36 4.18
N GLY A 203 -24.33 12.74 4.92
CA GLY A 203 -24.34 12.77 6.38
C GLY A 203 -23.14 12.05 6.99
N MET A 204 -22.72 10.95 6.38
CA MET A 204 -21.52 10.21 6.78
C MET A 204 -20.26 11.04 6.54
N ILE A 205 -20.10 11.64 5.36
CA ILE A 205 -18.97 12.51 4.99
C ILE A 205 -18.89 13.73 5.90
N ARG A 206 -20.01 14.41 6.18
CA ARG A 206 -20.01 15.53 7.13
C ARG A 206 -19.52 15.12 8.52
N LYS A 207 -19.92 13.96 9.01
CA LYS A 207 -19.44 13.44 10.30
C LYS A 207 -17.95 13.07 10.27
N GLU A 208 -17.51 12.44 9.19
CA GLU A 208 -16.10 12.14 8.96
C GLU A 208 -15.24 13.41 9.08
N HIS A 209 -15.60 14.44 8.34
CA HIS A 209 -14.85 15.70 8.30
C HIS A 209 -15.02 16.57 9.56
N SER A 210 -15.93 16.22 10.49
CA SER A 210 -16.07 16.97 11.75
C SER A 210 -14.84 16.86 12.65
N ILE A 211 -14.08 15.74 12.57
CA ILE A 211 -12.85 15.49 13.31
C ILE A 211 -11.70 15.04 12.40
N ALA A 212 -11.73 15.39 11.13
CA ALA A 212 -10.66 15.10 10.19
C ALA A 212 -10.40 16.29 9.27
N PHE A 213 -9.19 16.37 8.76
CA PHE A 213 -8.78 17.33 7.76
C PHE A 213 -8.24 16.59 6.53
N ARG A 214 -8.79 16.89 5.37
CA ARG A 214 -8.36 16.36 4.07
C ARG A 214 -7.48 17.38 3.39
N ILE A 215 -6.37 16.91 2.82
CA ILE A 215 -5.51 17.68 1.91
C ILE A 215 -5.22 16.81 0.70
N THR A 216 -5.46 17.34 -0.49
CA THR A 216 -5.04 16.72 -1.76
C THR A 216 -3.63 17.18 -2.14
N LYS A 217 -2.99 16.47 -3.06
CA LYS A 217 -1.69 16.90 -3.59
C LYS A 217 -1.78 18.22 -4.32
N GLU A 218 -2.85 18.42 -5.06
CA GLU A 218 -3.11 19.66 -5.82
C GLU A 218 -3.21 20.88 -4.90
N GLU A 219 -3.77 20.71 -3.70
CA GLU A 219 -3.90 21.79 -2.71
C GLU A 219 -2.61 22.06 -1.92
N ALA A 220 -1.79 21.02 -1.73
CA ALA A 220 -0.66 21.09 -0.78
C ALA A 220 0.69 21.35 -1.43
N ILE A 221 0.88 20.96 -2.69
CA ILE A 221 2.20 20.87 -3.29
C ILE A 221 2.11 21.23 -4.78
N ASP A 222 2.95 22.13 -5.21
CA ASP A 222 3.19 22.37 -6.63
C ASP A 222 4.04 21.20 -7.19
N LEU A 223 3.36 20.19 -7.74
CA LEU A 223 3.99 19.03 -8.35
C LEU A 223 3.82 19.10 -9.87
N PRO A 224 4.78 18.58 -10.65
CA PRO A 224 4.67 18.54 -12.09
C PRO A 224 3.50 17.63 -12.53
N GLU A 225 3.03 17.82 -13.75
CA GLU A 225 1.92 17.06 -14.33
C GLU A 225 2.20 15.54 -14.35
N GLN A 226 1.13 14.76 -14.38
CA GLN A 226 1.17 13.32 -14.56
C GLN A 226 0.58 12.94 -15.93
N THR A 227 1.30 12.10 -16.64
CA THR A 227 0.87 11.55 -17.94
C THR A 227 0.73 10.04 -17.85
N PHE A 228 -0.41 9.51 -18.27
CA PHE A 228 -0.71 8.07 -18.27
C PHE A 228 -0.79 7.55 -19.70
N ILE A 229 0.03 6.57 -20.04
CA ILE A 229 0.14 5.96 -21.36
C ILE A 229 -0.21 4.48 -21.24
N LYS A 230 -1.13 3.99 -22.07
CA LYS A 230 -1.37 2.56 -22.23
C LYS A 230 -0.65 2.07 -23.46
N ARG A 231 0.35 1.21 -23.29
CA ARG A 231 1.01 0.52 -24.41
C ARG A 231 0.41 -0.88 -24.55
N LYS A 232 -0.39 -1.04 -25.57
CA LYS A 232 -1.03 -2.31 -25.89
C LYS A 232 -0.01 -3.29 -26.47
N VAL A 233 -0.07 -4.52 -25.98
CA VAL A 233 0.78 -5.64 -26.38
C VAL A 233 -0.09 -6.73 -26.95
N GLN A 234 0.29 -7.30 -28.09
CA GLN A 234 -0.46 -8.39 -28.71
C GLN A 234 0.27 -9.72 -28.49
N LEU A 235 -0.47 -10.74 -28.08
CA LEU A 235 0.02 -12.12 -28.06
C LEU A 235 0.09 -12.66 -29.50
N GLY A 236 1.10 -13.46 -29.78
CA GLY A 236 1.13 -14.26 -30.97
C GLY A 236 -0.04 -15.26 -31.05
N LYS A 237 -0.29 -15.83 -32.22
CA LYS A 237 -1.44 -16.72 -32.42
C LYS A 237 -1.41 -17.92 -31.46
N LYS A 238 -0.26 -18.57 -31.31
CA LYS A 238 -0.10 -19.74 -30.44
C LYS A 238 -0.35 -19.40 -28.95
N GLU A 239 0.19 -18.28 -28.50
CA GLU A 239 0.05 -17.80 -27.13
C GLU A 239 -1.39 -17.37 -26.82
N LYS A 240 -2.06 -16.76 -27.80
CA LYS A 240 -3.47 -16.39 -27.72
C LYS A 240 -4.37 -17.63 -27.66
N ASP A 241 -4.06 -18.65 -28.45
CA ASP A 241 -4.79 -19.93 -28.43
C ASP A 241 -4.63 -20.62 -27.09
N LEU A 242 -3.40 -20.68 -26.54
CA LEU A 242 -3.12 -21.21 -25.21
C LEU A 242 -3.88 -20.43 -24.12
N TYR A 243 -3.83 -19.09 -24.18
CA TYR A 243 -4.57 -18.23 -23.25
C TYR A 243 -6.07 -18.54 -23.27
N ASN A 244 -6.66 -18.65 -24.46
CA ASN A 244 -8.08 -18.95 -24.62
C ASN A 244 -8.43 -20.37 -24.16
N GLN A 245 -7.54 -21.33 -24.35
CA GLN A 245 -7.73 -22.69 -23.87
C GLN A 245 -7.77 -22.72 -22.33
N ILE A 246 -6.82 -22.06 -21.65
CA ILE A 246 -6.77 -21.97 -20.18
C ILE A 246 -7.97 -21.18 -19.66
N LYS A 247 -8.36 -20.11 -20.34
CA LYS A 247 -9.57 -19.35 -19.99
C LYS A 247 -10.82 -20.23 -20.02
N ARG A 248 -11.00 -21.02 -21.09
CA ARG A 248 -12.16 -21.94 -21.25
C ARG A 248 -12.15 -23.08 -20.24
N SER A 249 -11.01 -23.71 -19.98
CA SER A 249 -10.90 -24.76 -18.96
C SER A 249 -11.21 -24.22 -17.56
N SER A 250 -10.73 -23.02 -17.26
CA SER A 250 -11.03 -22.34 -15.99
C SER A 250 -12.52 -22.06 -15.82
N TYR A 251 -13.20 -21.64 -16.92
CA TYR A 251 -14.66 -21.44 -16.91
C TYR A 251 -15.41 -22.76 -16.68
N ALA A 252 -15.04 -23.83 -17.40
CA ALA A 252 -15.66 -25.15 -17.26
C ALA A 252 -15.52 -25.69 -15.84
N GLU A 253 -14.35 -25.61 -15.24
CA GLU A 253 -14.11 -26.03 -13.85
C GLU A 253 -14.92 -25.23 -12.84
N LEU A 254 -15.05 -23.91 -13.02
CA LEU A 254 -15.89 -23.05 -12.17
C LEU A 254 -17.40 -23.32 -12.35
N SER A 255 -17.82 -23.87 -13.50
CA SER A 255 -19.24 -24.11 -13.82
C SER A 255 -19.73 -25.50 -13.43
N ASN A 256 -18.86 -26.45 -13.07
CA ASN A 256 -19.21 -27.87 -12.83
C ASN A 256 -19.90 -28.16 -11.48
N GLY A 257 -20.50 -27.17 -10.83
CA GLY A 257 -21.38 -27.42 -9.67
C GLY A 257 -20.68 -27.46 -8.30
N ASP A 258 -19.37 -27.37 -8.25
CA ASP A 258 -18.65 -27.21 -7.00
C ASP A 258 -18.88 -25.83 -6.37
N LYS A 259 -18.79 -25.72 -5.05
CA LYS A 259 -18.92 -24.44 -4.36
C LYS A 259 -17.88 -23.46 -4.88
N ILE A 260 -18.32 -22.51 -5.72
CA ILE A 260 -17.47 -21.44 -6.21
C ILE A 260 -17.09 -20.55 -5.03
N THR A 261 -15.80 -20.53 -4.70
CA THR A 261 -15.26 -19.65 -3.68
C THR A 261 -14.50 -18.51 -4.34
N ALA A 262 -14.43 -17.37 -3.67
CA ALA A 262 -13.58 -16.24 -4.09
C ALA A 262 -12.15 -16.70 -4.36
N THR A 263 -11.61 -17.58 -3.53
CA THR A 263 -10.25 -18.12 -3.64
C THR A 263 -10.05 -18.86 -4.96
N THR A 264 -11.01 -19.69 -5.38
CA THR A 264 -10.90 -20.46 -6.64
C THR A 264 -10.88 -19.54 -7.86
N VAL A 265 -11.76 -18.55 -7.91
CA VAL A 265 -11.80 -17.57 -9.01
C VAL A 265 -10.52 -16.75 -9.06
N LEU A 266 -10.05 -16.24 -7.93
CA LEU A 266 -8.81 -15.47 -7.85
C LEU A 266 -7.60 -16.29 -8.31
N THR A 267 -7.50 -17.57 -7.95
CA THR A 267 -6.41 -18.45 -8.39
C THR A 267 -6.39 -18.59 -9.91
N ARG A 268 -7.56 -18.75 -10.54
CA ARG A 268 -7.66 -18.85 -12.01
C ARG A 268 -7.28 -17.55 -12.70
N LEU A 269 -7.71 -16.43 -12.18
CA LEU A 269 -7.30 -15.11 -12.70
C LEU A 269 -5.80 -14.87 -12.56
N LEU A 270 -5.18 -15.32 -11.46
CA LEU A 270 -3.73 -15.24 -11.28
C LEU A 270 -2.97 -16.03 -12.35
N ARG A 271 -3.43 -17.26 -12.70
CA ARG A 271 -2.85 -18.05 -13.78
C ARG A 271 -2.96 -17.36 -15.14
N LEU A 272 -4.14 -16.80 -15.44
CA LEU A 272 -4.33 -16.03 -16.67
C LEU A 272 -3.44 -14.77 -16.71
N GLN A 273 -3.21 -14.14 -15.57
CA GLN A 273 -2.32 -12.98 -15.48
C GLN A 273 -0.85 -13.38 -15.65
N GLN A 274 -0.41 -14.49 -15.07
CA GLN A 274 0.94 -15.02 -15.27
C GLN A 274 1.19 -15.29 -16.77
N LEU A 275 0.22 -15.89 -17.45
CA LEU A 275 0.33 -16.19 -18.88
C LEU A 275 0.38 -14.90 -19.72
N ALA A 276 -0.44 -13.88 -19.40
CA ALA A 276 -0.38 -12.56 -20.05
C ALA A 276 0.96 -11.86 -19.79
N GLY A 277 1.57 -12.09 -18.62
CA GLY A 277 2.92 -11.62 -18.25
C GLY A 277 4.08 -12.41 -18.85
N GLY A 278 3.80 -13.51 -19.56
CA GLY A 278 4.80 -14.30 -20.27
C GLY A 278 5.17 -15.63 -19.60
N PHE A 279 4.57 -16.00 -18.47
CA PHE A 279 4.95 -17.18 -17.70
C PHE A 279 3.76 -18.12 -17.46
N LEU A 280 4.07 -19.39 -17.37
CA LEU A 280 3.15 -20.44 -16.93
C LEU A 280 3.81 -21.27 -15.82
N VAL A 281 3.07 -21.52 -14.75
CA VAL A 281 3.41 -22.51 -13.72
C VAL A 281 2.49 -23.69 -13.95
N THR A 282 3.05 -24.84 -14.32
CA THR A 282 2.30 -26.08 -14.53
C THR A 282 2.18 -26.86 -13.21
N ASP A 283 1.12 -27.64 -13.07
CA ASP A 283 0.91 -28.45 -11.84
C ASP A 283 1.98 -29.55 -11.67
N ASP A 284 2.68 -29.92 -12.75
CA ASP A 284 3.77 -30.93 -12.75
C ASP A 284 5.15 -30.34 -12.45
N SER A 285 5.27 -29.02 -12.47
CA SER A 285 6.55 -28.32 -12.27
C SER A 285 6.35 -27.04 -11.47
N ASP A 286 6.91 -26.97 -10.27
CA ASP A 286 6.95 -25.73 -9.45
C ASP A 286 7.81 -24.61 -10.10
N LYS A 287 8.44 -24.89 -11.26
CA LYS A 287 9.28 -23.91 -11.94
C LYS A 287 8.48 -23.16 -13.01
N PRO A 288 8.45 -21.82 -12.95
CA PRO A 288 7.80 -21.02 -13.97
C PRO A 288 8.54 -21.12 -15.31
N GLU A 289 7.80 -21.43 -16.37
CA GLU A 289 8.31 -21.49 -17.74
C GLU A 289 7.95 -20.22 -18.50
N LEU A 290 8.90 -19.67 -19.27
CA LEU A 290 8.67 -18.56 -20.16
C LEU A 290 7.94 -19.06 -21.40
N VAL A 291 6.71 -18.61 -21.62
CA VAL A 291 5.85 -19.06 -22.73
C VAL A 291 5.65 -18.00 -23.80
N ASN A 292 5.91 -16.72 -23.50
CA ASN A 292 5.93 -15.65 -24.48
C ASN A 292 6.81 -14.48 -24.03
N THR A 293 7.28 -13.67 -24.98
CA THR A 293 8.16 -12.51 -24.73
C THR A 293 7.50 -11.16 -25.07
N ALA A 294 6.24 -11.16 -25.49
CA ALA A 294 5.60 -9.97 -26.06
C ALA A 294 5.69 -8.72 -25.16
N LYS A 295 5.49 -8.87 -23.84
CA LYS A 295 5.69 -7.76 -22.90
C LYS A 295 7.16 -7.42 -22.66
N LEU A 296 8.05 -8.41 -22.70
CA LEU A 296 9.50 -8.18 -22.56
C LEU A 296 10.01 -7.38 -23.77
N ASP A 297 9.58 -7.73 -24.98
CA ASP A 297 9.97 -7.03 -26.21
C ASP A 297 9.46 -5.58 -26.18
N ALA A 298 8.20 -5.37 -25.79
CA ALA A 298 7.65 -4.01 -25.63
C ALA A 298 8.35 -3.20 -24.53
N LEU A 299 8.80 -3.85 -23.45
CA LEU A 299 9.58 -3.22 -22.39
C LEU A 299 11.00 -2.88 -22.87
N GLN A 300 11.61 -3.76 -23.66
CA GLN A 300 12.93 -3.50 -24.27
C GLN A 300 12.91 -2.23 -25.12
N ASP A 301 11.92 -2.06 -26.00
CA ASP A 301 11.76 -0.83 -26.79
C ASP A 301 11.68 0.42 -25.87
N ILE A 302 10.91 0.35 -24.78
CA ILE A 302 10.82 1.47 -23.83
C ILE A 302 12.17 1.77 -23.19
N ILE A 303 12.94 0.75 -22.82
CA ILE A 303 14.27 0.92 -22.23
C ILE A 303 15.22 1.55 -23.26
N GLU A 304 15.19 1.10 -24.49
CA GLU A 304 16.01 1.67 -25.56
C GLU A 304 15.66 3.14 -25.78
N ASP A 305 14.39 3.51 -25.85
CA ASP A 305 13.95 4.89 -26.08
C ASP A 305 14.23 5.80 -24.88
N TYR A 306 13.77 5.43 -23.69
CA TYR A 306 13.80 6.31 -22.50
C TYR A 306 15.15 6.30 -21.79
N VAL A 307 15.79 5.15 -21.69
CA VAL A 307 17.04 5.01 -20.92
C VAL A 307 18.24 5.23 -21.79
N LEU A 308 18.38 4.51 -22.92
CA LEU A 308 19.54 4.61 -23.77
C LEU A 308 19.45 5.84 -24.70
N GLY A 309 18.28 6.13 -25.24
CA GLY A 309 18.06 7.26 -26.14
C GLY A 309 17.95 8.60 -25.40
N ALA A 310 17.11 8.70 -24.38
CA ALA A 310 16.83 9.94 -23.66
C ALA A 310 17.66 10.13 -22.36
N GLY A 311 18.46 9.14 -21.94
CA GLY A 311 19.31 9.21 -20.74
C GLY A 311 18.54 9.27 -19.42
N LYS A 312 17.27 8.87 -19.41
CA LYS A 312 16.41 8.93 -18.22
C LYS A 312 16.55 7.71 -17.32
N LYS A 313 16.27 7.88 -16.02
CA LYS A 313 16.10 6.75 -15.10
C LYS A 313 14.68 6.20 -15.18
N LEU A 314 14.53 4.89 -14.99
CA LEU A 314 13.27 4.19 -15.13
C LEU A 314 12.94 3.35 -13.89
N VAL A 315 11.70 3.43 -13.41
CA VAL A 315 11.14 2.51 -12.41
C VAL A 315 10.27 1.48 -13.13
N ILE A 316 10.45 0.20 -12.83
CA ILE A 316 9.64 -0.89 -13.41
C ILE A 316 8.97 -1.66 -12.29
N PHE A 317 7.65 -1.67 -12.29
CA PHE A 317 6.85 -2.48 -11.39
C PHE A 317 6.36 -3.76 -12.08
N ALA A 318 6.59 -4.88 -11.41
CA ALA A 318 6.07 -6.19 -11.80
C ALA A 318 5.39 -6.86 -10.60
N ARG A 319 4.48 -7.78 -10.85
CA ARG A 319 3.75 -8.49 -9.80
C ARG A 319 4.46 -9.75 -9.34
N PHE A 320 4.97 -10.54 -10.29
CA PHE A 320 5.49 -11.87 -10.03
C PHE A 320 7.02 -11.91 -10.04
N ILE A 321 7.63 -12.70 -9.16
CA ILE A 321 9.09 -12.88 -9.11
C ILE A 321 9.66 -13.37 -10.45
N PRO A 322 9.04 -14.32 -11.18
CA PRO A 322 9.50 -14.72 -12.51
C PRO A 322 9.58 -13.56 -13.51
N GLU A 323 8.62 -12.62 -13.47
CA GLU A 323 8.66 -11.40 -14.30
C GLU A 323 9.88 -10.55 -13.95
N VAL A 324 10.09 -10.27 -12.65
CA VAL A 324 11.27 -9.50 -12.18
C VAL A 324 12.57 -10.16 -12.68
N THR A 325 12.68 -11.48 -12.54
CA THR A 325 13.88 -12.23 -12.95
C THR A 325 14.12 -12.16 -14.47
N ALA A 326 13.05 -12.28 -15.27
CA ALA A 326 13.17 -12.20 -16.73
C ALA A 326 13.48 -10.77 -17.20
N ILE A 327 12.86 -9.77 -16.59
CA ILE A 327 13.16 -8.36 -16.86
C ILE A 327 14.63 -8.06 -16.55
N MET A 328 15.13 -8.48 -15.37
CA MET A 328 16.52 -8.29 -14.99
C MET A 328 17.47 -8.94 -16.00
N LYS A 329 17.20 -10.19 -16.39
CA LYS A 329 18.02 -10.91 -17.38
C LYS A 329 18.00 -10.23 -18.77
N MET A 330 16.87 -9.70 -19.18
CA MET A 330 16.75 -8.95 -20.44
C MET A 330 17.56 -7.65 -20.37
N ILE A 331 17.45 -6.89 -19.28
CA ILE A 331 18.20 -5.63 -19.09
C ILE A 331 19.70 -5.90 -19.02
N ASP A 332 20.17 -6.96 -18.30
CA ASP A 332 21.58 -7.33 -18.25
C ASP A 332 22.16 -7.53 -19.66
N LYS A 333 21.39 -8.24 -20.50
CA LYS A 333 21.80 -8.44 -21.91
C LYS A 333 21.85 -7.11 -22.70
N THR A 334 20.87 -6.24 -22.49
CA THR A 334 20.81 -4.94 -23.17
C THR A 334 21.95 -4.02 -22.72
N PHE A 335 22.35 -4.09 -21.45
CA PHE A 335 23.36 -3.19 -20.88
C PHE A 335 24.81 -3.68 -20.98
N GLN A 336 25.06 -4.90 -21.50
CA GLN A 336 26.39 -5.52 -21.57
C GLN A 336 27.53 -4.60 -22.08
N LYS A 337 27.22 -3.66 -22.99
CA LYS A 337 28.22 -2.79 -23.61
C LYS A 337 28.02 -1.30 -23.28
N THR A 338 27.10 -0.98 -22.37
CA THR A 338 26.69 0.43 -22.12
C THR A 338 27.30 1.02 -20.85
N GLY A 339 27.87 0.21 -19.97
CA GLY A 339 28.29 0.63 -18.62
C GLY A 339 27.15 0.98 -17.68
N LYS A 340 25.88 0.92 -18.12
CA LYS A 340 24.70 1.17 -17.28
C LYS A 340 24.41 -0.03 -16.40
N LYS A 341 23.77 0.25 -15.26
CA LYS A 341 23.44 -0.72 -14.22
C LYS A 341 21.95 -0.68 -13.90
N GLN A 342 21.48 -1.79 -13.40
CA GLN A 342 20.16 -1.93 -12.79
C GLN A 342 20.24 -2.53 -11.41
N VAL A 343 19.17 -2.31 -10.63
CA VAL A 343 18.98 -2.91 -9.30
C VAL A 343 17.57 -3.46 -9.18
N ALA A 344 17.35 -4.38 -8.25
CA ALA A 344 16.02 -4.94 -8.04
C ALA A 344 15.64 -5.03 -6.55
N ILE A 345 14.33 -4.86 -6.24
CA ILE A 345 13.75 -5.07 -4.91
C ILE A 345 12.50 -5.93 -5.04
N TYR A 346 12.56 -7.17 -4.53
CA TYR A 346 11.45 -8.12 -4.50
C TYR A 346 11.50 -8.96 -3.22
N GLY A 347 10.55 -9.88 -3.05
CA GLY A 347 10.36 -10.61 -1.79
C GLY A 347 11.60 -11.32 -1.22
N ALA A 348 12.51 -11.80 -2.08
CA ALA A 348 13.75 -12.46 -1.65
C ALA A 348 14.83 -11.50 -1.11
N ILE A 349 14.74 -10.20 -1.39
CA ILE A 349 15.69 -9.19 -0.89
C ILE A 349 15.38 -8.88 0.58
N LYS A 350 16.39 -9.06 1.43
CA LYS A 350 16.27 -8.76 2.87
C LYS A 350 15.94 -7.28 3.10
N LYS A 351 15.22 -7.01 4.18
CA LYS A 351 14.78 -5.62 4.48
C LYS A 351 15.96 -4.67 4.70
N GLU A 352 17.04 -5.16 5.30
CA GLU A 352 18.26 -4.41 5.57
C GLU A 352 18.95 -3.93 4.29
N ASP A 353 18.89 -4.73 3.22
CA ASP A 353 19.57 -4.45 1.95
C ASP A 353 18.79 -3.47 1.05
N ARG A 354 17.50 -3.26 1.31
CA ARG A 354 16.66 -2.41 0.46
C ARG A 354 17.06 -0.93 0.49
N GLY A 355 17.45 -0.43 1.67
CA GLY A 355 17.89 0.96 1.84
C GLY A 355 19.10 1.31 0.97
N PRO A 356 20.20 0.55 1.05
CA PRO A 356 21.37 0.71 0.17
C PRO A 356 21.02 0.65 -1.33
N ILE A 357 20.16 -0.29 -1.76
CA ILE A 357 19.73 -0.42 -3.16
C ILE A 357 18.98 0.84 -3.63
N ILE A 358 18.05 1.37 -2.82
CA ILE A 358 17.32 2.59 -3.14
C ILE A 358 18.28 3.77 -3.24
N LYS A 359 19.21 3.89 -2.30
CA LYS A 359 20.22 4.94 -2.30
C LYS A 359 21.10 4.88 -3.56
N GLN A 360 21.54 3.69 -3.95
CA GLN A 360 22.28 3.47 -5.18
C GLN A 360 21.49 3.96 -6.41
N PHE A 361 20.20 3.60 -6.54
CA PHE A 361 19.38 4.07 -7.64
C PHE A 361 19.22 5.61 -7.64
N GLN A 362 19.07 6.22 -6.47
CA GLN A 362 18.88 7.66 -6.35
C GLN A 362 20.15 8.45 -6.70
N GLU A 363 21.32 7.99 -6.24
CA GLU A 363 22.56 8.78 -6.24
C GLU A 363 23.56 8.36 -7.34
N ASP A 364 23.62 7.09 -7.74
CA ASP A 364 24.56 6.61 -8.77
C ASP A 364 24.02 6.94 -10.17
N PRO A 365 24.71 7.76 -10.98
CA PRO A 365 24.27 8.13 -12.31
C PRO A 365 24.26 6.96 -13.31
N ASP A 366 25.01 5.89 -13.04
CA ASP A 366 25.07 4.71 -13.89
C ASP A 366 24.00 3.68 -13.53
N THR A 367 23.44 3.73 -12.34
CA THR A 367 22.28 2.91 -11.95
C THR A 367 21.01 3.57 -12.45
N VAL A 368 20.55 3.16 -13.65
CA VAL A 368 19.48 3.85 -14.38
C VAL A 368 18.13 3.15 -14.33
N ILE A 369 18.07 1.90 -13.90
CA ILE A 369 16.81 1.15 -13.75
C ILE A 369 16.70 0.54 -12.37
N ILE A 370 15.51 0.67 -11.77
CA ILE A 370 15.11 -0.12 -10.60
C ILE A 370 13.88 -0.95 -10.96
N VAL A 371 13.97 -2.27 -10.74
CA VAL A 371 12.87 -3.22 -10.96
C VAL A 371 12.35 -3.70 -9.61
N GLY A 372 11.05 -3.76 -9.43
CA GLY A 372 10.54 -4.30 -8.18
C GLY A 372 9.11 -4.80 -8.20
N GLN A 373 8.82 -5.65 -7.21
CA GLN A 373 7.44 -6.04 -6.97
C GLN A 373 6.67 -4.85 -6.41
N ILE A 374 5.50 -4.58 -6.98
CA ILE A 374 4.67 -3.43 -6.60
C ILE A 374 4.34 -3.43 -5.09
N ASP A 375 4.09 -4.59 -4.50
CA ASP A 375 3.81 -4.74 -3.06
C ASP A 375 5.04 -4.52 -2.16
N THR A 376 6.24 -4.61 -2.72
CA THR A 376 7.50 -4.49 -1.96
C THR A 376 8.16 -3.13 -2.18
N LEU A 377 8.33 -2.72 -3.43
CA LEU A 377 8.95 -1.46 -3.82
C LEU A 377 7.94 -0.29 -3.80
N GLY A 378 6.66 -0.58 -4.02
CA GLY A 378 5.59 0.43 -4.04
C GLY A 378 5.26 1.05 -2.68
N VAL A 379 5.89 0.63 -1.57
CA VAL A 379 5.54 1.08 -0.22
C VAL A 379 6.74 1.72 0.49
N GLY A 380 6.56 2.95 1.00
CA GLY A 380 7.49 3.58 1.94
C GLY A 380 8.82 4.08 1.38
N VAL A 381 9.04 4.11 0.05
CA VAL A 381 10.29 4.53 -0.58
C VAL A 381 10.12 5.79 -1.43
N THR A 382 11.21 6.49 -1.69
CA THR A 382 11.29 7.65 -2.59
C THR A 382 12.11 7.28 -3.82
N LEU A 383 11.58 7.55 -5.04
CA LEU A 383 12.22 7.20 -6.31
C LEU A 383 12.22 8.40 -7.28
N THR A 384 12.37 9.61 -6.76
CA THR A 384 12.30 10.87 -7.51
C THR A 384 13.47 11.11 -8.48
N ALA A 385 14.50 10.26 -8.45
CA ALA A 385 15.54 10.26 -9.47
C ALA A 385 15.01 9.83 -10.87
N ALA A 386 13.88 9.12 -10.92
CA ALA A 386 13.14 8.81 -12.13
C ALA A 386 11.93 9.72 -12.28
N ASP A 387 11.60 10.07 -13.52
CA ASP A 387 10.35 10.72 -13.91
C ASP A 387 9.43 9.78 -14.70
N THR A 388 9.88 8.57 -14.99
CA THR A 388 9.12 7.58 -15.77
C THR A 388 9.01 6.26 -15.02
N CYS A 389 7.80 5.72 -15.01
CA CYS A 389 7.45 4.45 -14.38
C CYS A 389 6.74 3.54 -15.38
N VAL A 390 7.16 2.27 -15.47
CA VAL A 390 6.48 1.25 -16.29
C VAL A 390 5.83 0.23 -15.39
N TYR A 391 4.56 -0.03 -15.59
CA TYR A 391 3.84 -1.16 -15.02
C TYR A 391 3.86 -2.32 -16.01
N TYR A 392 4.77 -3.26 -15.81
CA TYR A 392 4.83 -4.52 -16.54
C TYR A 392 3.61 -5.39 -16.25
N SER A 393 3.26 -5.47 -14.97
CA SER A 393 2.02 -6.07 -14.47
C SER A 393 1.58 -5.38 -13.18
N LYS A 394 0.27 -5.30 -12.96
CA LYS A 394 -0.33 -4.64 -11.79
C LYS A 394 -0.96 -5.67 -10.85
N ASN A 395 -1.04 -5.38 -9.56
CA ASN A 395 -1.86 -6.15 -8.64
C ASN A 395 -3.32 -5.68 -8.70
N PHE A 396 -4.21 -6.43 -8.05
CA PHE A 396 -5.64 -6.13 -7.99
C PHE A 396 -5.98 -5.08 -6.92
N ASN A 397 -5.00 -4.60 -6.16
CA ASN A 397 -5.22 -3.70 -5.02
C ASN A 397 -5.02 -2.25 -5.45
N TYR A 398 -6.12 -1.50 -5.51
CA TYR A 398 -6.10 -0.08 -5.87
C TYR A 398 -5.20 0.75 -4.94
N ALA A 399 -5.23 0.49 -3.64
CA ALA A 399 -4.42 1.25 -2.69
C ALA A 399 -2.91 1.05 -2.91
N THR A 400 -2.47 -0.19 -3.22
CA THR A 400 -1.07 -0.46 -3.57
C THR A 400 -0.68 0.23 -4.88
N TYR A 401 -1.57 0.21 -5.87
CA TYR A 401 -1.36 0.92 -7.15
C TYR A 401 -1.21 2.44 -6.92
N GLU A 402 -2.14 3.06 -6.20
CA GLU A 402 -2.08 4.49 -5.87
C GLU A 402 -0.82 4.85 -5.07
N GLN A 403 -0.44 3.99 -4.12
CA GLN A 403 0.81 4.15 -3.39
C GLN A 403 2.03 4.13 -4.30
N SER A 404 2.05 3.24 -5.29
CA SER A 404 3.18 3.12 -6.24
C SER A 404 3.32 4.35 -7.14
N LEU A 405 2.22 4.97 -7.58
CA LEU A 405 2.23 6.23 -8.34
C LEU A 405 2.97 7.33 -7.57
N SER A 406 2.78 7.38 -6.25
CA SER A 406 3.38 8.38 -5.38
C SER A 406 4.87 8.16 -5.09
N ARG A 407 5.53 7.18 -5.72
CA ARG A 407 6.98 6.95 -5.51
C ARG A 407 7.84 7.90 -6.32
N ILE A 408 7.43 8.25 -7.53
CA ILE A 408 8.11 9.21 -8.39
C ILE A 408 7.46 10.60 -8.34
N HIS A 409 6.13 10.67 -8.14
CA HIS A 409 5.35 11.91 -8.08
C HIS A 409 5.19 12.38 -6.62
N ARG A 410 6.22 13.05 -6.10
CA ARG A 410 6.26 13.60 -4.73
C ARG A 410 7.25 14.76 -4.62
N ILE A 411 7.30 15.40 -3.45
CA ILE A 411 8.24 16.50 -3.17
C ILE A 411 9.66 16.14 -3.61
N GLY A 412 10.26 17.02 -4.40
CA GLY A 412 11.58 16.83 -5.01
C GLY A 412 11.55 16.43 -6.49
N GLN A 413 10.39 16.04 -7.02
CA GLN A 413 10.21 15.83 -8.45
C GLN A 413 10.05 17.18 -9.18
N ARG A 414 10.77 17.34 -10.29
CA ARG A 414 10.75 18.56 -11.11
C ARG A 414 10.24 18.34 -12.53
N ASN A 415 10.18 17.09 -12.97
CA ASN A 415 9.79 16.72 -14.31
C ASN A 415 8.38 16.12 -14.32
N THR A 416 7.66 16.29 -15.43
CA THR A 416 6.40 15.58 -15.69
C THR A 416 6.58 14.08 -15.47
N CYS A 417 5.75 13.50 -14.64
CA CYS A 417 5.79 12.07 -14.32
C CYS A 417 5.02 11.26 -15.36
N THR A 418 5.70 10.38 -16.07
CA THR A 418 5.09 9.51 -17.08
C THR A 418 4.89 8.10 -16.51
N TYR A 419 3.67 7.59 -16.61
CA TYR A 419 3.29 6.23 -16.23
C TYR A 419 2.88 5.44 -17.46
N ILE A 420 3.58 4.34 -17.74
CA ILE A 420 3.35 3.50 -18.91
C ILE A 420 2.81 2.14 -18.44
N ASP A 421 1.58 1.84 -18.82
CA ASP A 421 0.95 0.54 -18.55
C ASP A 421 1.17 -0.39 -19.74
N LEU A 422 1.84 -1.52 -19.56
CA LEU A 422 1.88 -2.61 -20.53
C LEU A 422 0.63 -3.47 -20.39
N GLU A 423 -0.29 -3.34 -21.33
CA GLU A 423 -1.59 -4.02 -21.30
C GLU A 423 -1.68 -5.03 -22.46
N THR A 424 -1.76 -6.32 -22.14
CA THR A 424 -1.92 -7.37 -23.15
C THR A 424 -3.38 -7.41 -23.62
N GLU A 425 -3.60 -7.18 -24.92
CA GLU A 425 -4.94 -7.07 -25.51
C GLU A 425 -5.74 -8.38 -25.39
N GLY A 426 -7.02 -8.25 -25.07
CA GLY A 426 -7.95 -9.37 -24.94
C GLY A 426 -7.65 -10.28 -23.74
N THR A 427 -6.92 -9.79 -22.73
CA THR A 427 -6.57 -10.56 -21.54
C THR A 427 -7.08 -9.92 -20.24
N VAL A 428 -6.82 -10.59 -19.13
CA VAL A 428 -7.13 -10.11 -17.78
C VAL A 428 -6.49 -8.74 -17.47
N ASP A 429 -5.44 -8.33 -18.18
CA ASP A 429 -4.79 -7.03 -17.95
C ASP A 429 -5.72 -5.85 -18.26
N GLU A 430 -6.52 -5.93 -19.32
CA GLU A 430 -7.52 -4.90 -19.64
C GLU A 430 -8.56 -4.74 -18.53
N MET A 431 -8.96 -5.86 -17.96
CA MET A 431 -9.92 -5.90 -16.87
C MET A 431 -9.35 -5.24 -15.61
N ILE A 432 -8.11 -5.59 -15.25
CA ILE A 432 -7.40 -4.97 -14.11
C ILE A 432 -7.29 -3.47 -14.33
N GLY A 433 -6.89 -3.05 -15.53
CA GLY A 433 -6.77 -1.64 -15.88
C GLY A 433 -8.09 -0.88 -15.73
N LYS A 434 -9.20 -1.45 -16.20
CA LYS A 434 -10.55 -0.86 -16.05
C LYS A 434 -10.98 -0.76 -14.57
N ALA A 435 -10.76 -1.81 -13.78
CA ALA A 435 -11.14 -1.82 -12.36
C ALA A 435 -10.32 -0.81 -11.56
N LEU A 436 -9.01 -0.74 -11.77
CA LEU A 436 -8.15 0.26 -11.13
C LEU A 436 -8.55 1.70 -11.51
N ALA A 437 -8.92 1.94 -12.78
CA ALA A 437 -9.42 3.24 -13.22
C ALA A 437 -10.73 3.66 -12.55
N ARG A 438 -11.58 2.68 -12.20
CA ARG A 438 -12.83 2.92 -11.44
C ARG A 438 -12.63 2.99 -9.93
N LYS A 439 -11.40 2.80 -9.45
CA LYS A 439 -11.08 2.71 -8.01
C LYS A 439 -11.80 1.54 -7.31
N GLU A 440 -12.05 0.48 -8.06
CA GLU A 440 -12.71 -0.73 -7.58
C GLU A 440 -11.70 -1.74 -7.04
N ASP A 441 -12.06 -2.40 -5.95
CA ASP A 441 -11.32 -3.58 -5.51
C ASP A 441 -11.77 -4.79 -6.34
N MET A 442 -10.85 -5.30 -7.17
CA MET A 442 -11.11 -6.45 -8.03
C MET A 442 -11.55 -7.69 -7.28
N ALA A 443 -11.08 -7.90 -6.05
CA ALA A 443 -11.48 -9.06 -5.26
C ALA A 443 -12.99 -9.10 -5.04
N LYS A 444 -13.62 -7.92 -4.89
CA LYS A 444 -15.07 -7.80 -4.72
C LYS A 444 -15.80 -7.97 -6.05
N THR A 445 -15.36 -7.25 -7.07
CA THR A 445 -15.99 -7.29 -8.41
C THR A 445 -15.93 -8.69 -9.01
N VAL A 446 -14.81 -9.39 -8.85
CA VAL A 446 -14.63 -10.76 -9.39
C VAL A 446 -15.50 -11.79 -8.69
N VAL A 447 -15.76 -11.65 -7.39
CA VAL A 447 -16.62 -12.57 -6.65
C VAL A 447 -18.08 -12.43 -7.07
N ASP A 448 -18.51 -11.21 -7.33
CA ASP A 448 -19.90 -10.91 -7.65
C ASP A 448 -20.23 -11.18 -9.12
N ASP A 449 -19.26 -11.03 -10.04
CA ASP A 449 -19.52 -11.09 -11.49
C ASP A 449 -18.45 -11.89 -12.26
N TRP A 450 -17.96 -12.99 -11.67
CA TRP A 450 -16.92 -13.83 -12.25
C TRP A 450 -17.24 -14.37 -13.65
N ARG A 451 -18.53 -14.61 -13.94
CA ARG A 451 -18.97 -15.15 -15.24
C ARG A 451 -18.61 -14.20 -16.38
N ALA A 452 -18.83 -12.90 -16.20
CA ALA A 452 -18.53 -11.89 -17.21
C ALA A 452 -17.04 -11.85 -17.61
N TYR A 453 -16.15 -12.44 -16.82
CA TYR A 453 -14.72 -12.50 -17.10
C TYR A 453 -14.30 -13.73 -17.89
N PHE A 454 -15.07 -14.78 -17.81
CA PHE A 454 -14.73 -16.05 -18.45
C PHE A 454 -15.56 -16.31 -19.72
N GLU A 455 -16.73 -15.68 -19.86
CA GLU A 455 -17.49 -15.59 -21.10
C GLU A 455 -16.76 -14.70 -22.14
#